data_c5152398d28103c111e0ae6ffa74807c
#
_entry.id   c5152398d28103c111e0ae6ffa74807c
#
_cell.length_a   1.000
_cell.length_b   1.000
_cell.length_c   1.000
_cell.angle_alpha   90.00
_cell.angle_beta   90.00
_cell.angle_gamma   90.00
#
_symmetry.space_group_name_H-M   'P 1'
#
loop_
_entity.id
_entity.type
_entity.pdbx_description
1 polymer ?
#
loop_
_entity_poly.entity_id
_entity_poly.type
_entity_poly.pdbx_seq_one_letter_code
_entity_poly.pdbx_strand_id
1 'polypeptide(L)'
;MSNTFHFTEDSYEQSIISLFKGMGYEYHYGPELEAETGRELTDATIPGVLRKAMLVINGTDKAAAVDEAIRQIREQFSLPLVGANITLTDWIQNGLDVTFKTAQGTLRSDHIKIIETSPDHIDNNSFVVANQWTVVNGKSTKRADIVVFINGLPISVIELKSPSREVTNSEEAHQQLQNYMRIVPQLFTACQMLVISDMADTRVGTITAPLDRYMEWKTTDGSYESTAFADFETFFNGIFVKHRFIDIIADFTLTMGVDKKARILAGYHQYFAVKKALECTKQALQRKDGKIGVFWHTQGSGKSLSMVFYAHQLLKNLLSATLLVLTDRLDLNDQLHSTFAACSDYLRQKPVKATDGEHLYELLEKRKSHGIISVSYTHLTLPTSD
;
A
#
# COMPACT_ATOMS: atom_id res chain seq x y z
N MET A 1 -49.15 -4.70 -2.23
CA MET A 1 -48.28 -3.84 -1.43
C MET A 1 -46.85 -4.22 -1.78
N SER A 2 -46.19 -3.44 -2.62
CA SER A 2 -44.81 -3.66 -3.00
C SER A 2 -43.95 -3.24 -1.78
N ASN A 3 -43.34 -4.22 -1.09
CA ASN A 3 -42.24 -3.94 -0.17
C ASN A 3 -41.07 -3.41 -1.01
N THR A 4 -40.97 -2.11 -1.18
CA THR A 4 -39.74 -1.45 -1.61
C THR A 4 -38.78 -1.62 -0.44
N PHE A 5 -37.87 -2.57 -0.56
CA PHE A 5 -36.69 -2.64 0.31
C PHE A 5 -35.91 -1.35 0.08
N HIS A 6 -36.05 -0.38 0.98
CA HIS A 6 -35.13 0.76 1.05
C HIS A 6 -33.79 0.25 1.60
N PHE A 7 -32.82 0.10 0.73
CA PHE A 7 -31.44 -0.14 1.13
C PHE A 7 -30.95 1.13 1.86
N THR A 8 -30.69 1.02 3.15
CA THR A 8 -30.21 2.12 3.98
C THR A 8 -28.69 2.06 4.09
N GLU A 9 -28.05 3.17 4.49
CA GLU A 9 -26.63 3.23 4.76
C GLU A 9 -26.21 2.17 5.80
N ASP A 10 -27.01 1.97 6.84
CA ASP A 10 -26.79 0.95 7.87
C ASP A 10 -26.83 -0.48 7.28
N SER A 11 -27.82 -0.81 6.44
CA SER A 11 -27.87 -2.12 5.79
C SER A 11 -26.70 -2.35 4.83
N TYR A 12 -26.19 -1.29 4.21
CA TYR A 12 -25.02 -1.33 3.35
C TYR A 12 -23.73 -1.56 4.18
N GLU A 13 -23.57 -0.83 5.28
CA GLU A 13 -22.49 -1.02 6.24
C GLU A 13 -22.43 -2.49 6.70
N GLN A 14 -23.57 -3.07 7.11
CA GLN A 14 -23.66 -4.46 7.54
C GLN A 14 -23.31 -5.47 6.42
N SER A 15 -23.63 -5.17 5.17
CA SER A 15 -23.22 -5.99 4.03
C SER A 15 -21.72 -6.03 3.85
N ILE A 16 -21.05 -4.88 3.96
CA ILE A 16 -19.58 -4.79 3.90
C ILE A 16 -18.91 -5.53 5.08
N ILE A 17 -19.44 -5.35 6.30
CA ILE A 17 -18.95 -6.08 7.48
C ILE A 17 -19.08 -7.59 7.27
N SER A 18 -20.18 -8.05 6.64
CA SER A 18 -20.38 -9.47 6.34
C SER A 18 -19.34 -10.01 5.35
N LEU A 19 -18.93 -9.21 4.36
CA LEU A 19 -17.84 -9.56 3.46
C LEU A 19 -16.51 -9.71 4.22
N PHE A 20 -16.17 -8.76 5.11
CA PHE A 20 -14.96 -8.87 5.93
C PHE A 20 -14.97 -10.11 6.83
N LYS A 21 -16.10 -10.42 7.47
CA LYS A 21 -16.26 -11.66 8.25
C LYS A 21 -16.06 -12.90 7.37
N GLY A 22 -16.59 -12.89 6.14
CA GLY A 22 -16.39 -13.95 5.15
C GLY A 22 -14.94 -14.13 4.72
N MET A 23 -14.14 -13.07 4.71
CA MET A 23 -12.69 -13.07 4.47
C MET A 23 -11.86 -13.44 5.72
N GLY A 24 -12.52 -13.74 6.87
CA GLY A 24 -11.87 -14.14 8.11
C GLY A 24 -11.31 -13.01 8.94
N TYR A 25 -11.85 -11.79 8.82
CA TYR A 25 -11.57 -10.70 9.74
C TYR A 25 -12.38 -10.86 11.03
N GLU A 26 -11.78 -10.55 12.17
CA GLU A 26 -12.48 -10.38 13.43
C GLU A 26 -13.26 -9.06 13.38
N TYR A 27 -14.53 -9.11 13.81
CA TYR A 27 -15.38 -7.91 13.79
C TYR A 27 -15.64 -7.42 15.20
N HIS A 28 -15.55 -6.10 15.38
CA HIS A 28 -15.96 -5.42 16.60
C HIS A 28 -16.86 -4.21 16.26
N TYR A 29 -17.86 -4.00 17.12
CA TYR A 29 -18.57 -2.73 17.13
C TYR A 29 -17.77 -1.73 17.99
N GLY A 30 -17.36 -0.61 17.39
CA GLY A 30 -16.44 0.35 18.01
C GLY A 30 -16.84 0.78 19.44
N PRO A 31 -18.10 1.21 19.67
CA PRO A 31 -18.55 1.59 21.00
C PRO A 31 -18.51 0.46 22.04
N GLU A 32 -18.74 -0.80 21.65
CA GLU A 32 -18.61 -1.96 22.56
C GLU A 32 -17.15 -2.22 22.89
N LEU A 33 -16.27 -2.22 21.90
CA LEU A 33 -14.84 -2.41 22.11
C LEU A 33 -14.24 -1.31 23.01
N GLU A 34 -14.71 -0.07 22.88
CA GLU A 34 -14.33 1.04 23.76
C GLU A 34 -14.71 0.78 25.21
N ALA A 35 -15.93 0.28 25.45
CA ALA A 35 -16.41 -0.04 26.78
C ALA A 35 -15.67 -1.24 27.40
N GLU A 36 -15.36 -2.27 26.62
CA GLU A 36 -14.69 -3.49 27.07
C GLU A 36 -13.21 -3.28 27.38
N THR A 37 -12.51 -2.52 26.52
CA THR A 37 -11.05 -2.35 26.62
C THR A 37 -10.63 -1.13 27.43
N GLY A 38 -11.54 -0.20 27.70
CA GLY A 38 -11.22 1.10 28.29
C GLY A 38 -10.33 1.96 27.38
N ARG A 39 -10.42 1.77 26.05
CA ARG A 39 -9.64 2.54 25.08
C ARG A 39 -9.87 4.04 25.24
N GLU A 40 -8.82 4.80 25.36
CA GLU A 40 -8.91 6.25 25.26
C GLU A 40 -9.27 6.65 23.83
N LEU A 41 -10.30 7.49 23.67
CA LEU A 41 -10.75 7.93 22.33
C LEU A 41 -9.71 8.78 21.58
N THR A 42 -8.67 9.23 22.24
CA THR A 42 -7.50 9.88 21.63
C THR A 42 -6.56 8.89 20.95
N ASP A 43 -6.61 7.60 21.32
CA ASP A 43 -5.84 6.53 20.68
C ASP A 43 -6.62 5.96 19.49
N ALA A 44 -6.07 6.07 18.29
CA ALA A 44 -6.67 5.53 17.07
C ALA A 44 -6.45 4.02 16.91
N THR A 45 -5.59 3.39 17.74
CA THR A 45 -5.22 1.97 17.65
C THR A 45 -6.14 1.09 18.51
N ILE A 46 -6.09 -0.23 18.31
CA ILE A 46 -6.74 -1.20 19.20
C ILE A 46 -5.75 -1.57 20.32
N PRO A 47 -6.08 -1.25 21.60
CA PRO A 47 -5.18 -1.48 22.71
C PRO A 47 -4.76 -2.94 22.87
N GLY A 48 -3.48 -3.17 23.16
CA GLY A 48 -2.92 -4.49 23.43
C GLY A 48 -2.70 -5.38 22.21
N VAL A 49 -3.42 -5.17 21.12
CA VAL A 49 -3.31 -5.98 19.90
C VAL A 49 -1.95 -5.78 19.24
N LEU A 50 -1.47 -4.55 19.12
CA LEU A 50 -0.19 -4.24 18.47
C LEU A 50 0.97 -5.01 19.13
N ARG A 51 1.08 -4.91 20.45
CA ARG A 51 2.14 -5.59 21.19
C ARG A 51 2.08 -7.11 21.04
N LYS A 52 0.87 -7.68 21.18
CA LYS A 52 0.65 -9.13 21.06
C LYS A 52 1.06 -9.63 19.66
N ALA A 53 0.60 -8.96 18.61
CA ALA A 53 0.91 -9.32 17.23
C ALA A 53 2.42 -9.19 16.94
N MET A 54 3.05 -8.09 17.35
CA MET A 54 4.49 -7.90 17.13
C MET A 54 5.33 -8.94 17.88
N LEU A 55 4.92 -9.41 19.06
CA LEU A 55 5.59 -10.51 19.75
C LEU A 55 5.42 -11.85 19.03
N VAL A 56 4.27 -12.11 18.42
CA VAL A 56 4.06 -13.31 17.58
C VAL A 56 4.98 -13.29 16.36
N ILE A 57 5.10 -12.12 15.71
CA ILE A 57 5.90 -11.96 14.49
C ILE A 57 7.40 -12.01 14.76
N ASN A 58 7.86 -11.39 15.84
CA ASN A 58 9.31 -11.20 16.10
C ASN A 58 9.90 -12.17 17.14
N GLY A 59 9.05 -12.86 17.90
CA GLY A 59 9.45 -13.70 19.02
C GLY A 59 9.30 -13.02 20.39
N THR A 60 8.95 -13.80 21.40
CA THR A 60 8.73 -13.30 22.77
C THR A 60 10.03 -12.91 23.49
N ASP A 61 11.15 -13.43 23.05
CA ASP A 61 12.51 -13.09 23.53
C ASP A 61 12.91 -11.66 23.14
N LYS A 62 12.26 -11.07 22.14
CA LYS A 62 12.47 -9.69 21.68
C LYS A 62 11.56 -8.65 22.34
N ALA A 63 10.95 -8.97 23.48
CA ALA A 63 9.95 -8.09 24.11
C ALA A 63 10.43 -6.65 24.34
N ALA A 64 11.66 -6.46 24.81
CA ALA A 64 12.22 -5.12 25.04
C ALA A 64 12.41 -4.32 23.74
N ALA A 65 12.81 -4.98 22.65
CA ALA A 65 12.92 -4.37 21.33
C ALA A 65 11.54 -4.01 20.75
N VAL A 66 10.56 -4.91 20.93
CA VAL A 66 9.17 -4.68 20.52
C VAL A 66 8.57 -3.50 21.29
N ASP A 67 8.80 -3.39 22.59
CA ASP A 67 8.30 -2.27 23.41
C ASP A 67 8.91 -0.94 22.97
N GLU A 68 10.20 -0.91 22.63
CA GLU A 68 10.85 0.27 22.05
C GLU A 68 10.30 0.62 20.66
N ALA A 69 10.06 -0.38 19.81
CA ALA A 69 9.42 -0.16 18.51
C ALA A 69 8.01 0.45 18.66
N ILE A 70 7.20 -0.06 19.57
CA ILE A 70 5.86 0.47 19.85
C ILE A 70 5.95 1.92 20.35
N ARG A 71 6.94 2.25 21.20
CA ARG A 71 7.16 3.64 21.65
C ARG A 71 7.40 4.56 20.45
N GLN A 72 8.29 4.18 19.53
CA GLN A 72 8.60 4.96 18.33
C GLN A 72 7.38 5.08 17.40
N ILE A 73 6.62 3.99 17.22
CA ILE A 73 5.38 4.00 16.44
C ILE A 73 4.39 5.01 17.04
N ARG A 74 4.18 4.99 18.35
CA ARG A 74 3.26 5.91 19.03
C ARG A 74 3.68 7.37 18.90
N GLU A 75 4.97 7.67 18.89
CA GLU A 75 5.47 9.03 18.67
C GLU A 75 5.04 9.59 17.31
N GLN A 76 4.94 8.73 16.27
CA GLN A 76 4.50 9.17 14.94
C GLN A 76 3.06 9.72 14.95
N PHE A 77 2.19 9.22 15.82
CA PHE A 77 0.81 9.69 15.90
C PHE A 77 0.66 11.14 16.38
N SER A 78 1.72 11.74 16.91
CA SER A 78 1.77 13.14 17.34
C SER A 78 2.46 14.07 16.33
N LEU A 79 2.97 13.53 15.22
CA LEU A 79 3.70 14.28 14.20
C LEU A 79 2.78 14.71 13.04
N PRO A 80 3.22 15.65 12.18
CA PRO A 80 2.47 16.04 11.00
C PRO A 80 2.12 14.85 10.10
N LEU A 81 0.85 14.70 9.74
CA LEU A 81 0.23 13.51 9.15
C LEU A 81 1.03 12.91 7.99
N VAL A 82 1.34 13.70 6.95
CA VAL A 82 1.95 13.16 5.72
C VAL A 82 3.35 12.61 6.00
N GLY A 83 4.17 13.32 6.78
CA GLY A 83 5.51 12.87 7.16
C GLY A 83 5.47 11.60 8.01
N ALA A 84 4.62 11.58 9.02
CA ALA A 84 4.43 10.43 9.90
C ALA A 84 3.90 9.20 9.14
N ASN A 85 2.94 9.39 8.24
CA ASN A 85 2.41 8.32 7.40
C ASN A 85 3.50 7.72 6.48
N ILE A 86 4.36 8.55 5.88
CA ILE A 86 5.47 8.07 5.07
C ILE A 86 6.44 7.24 5.90
N THR A 87 6.79 7.71 7.10
CA THR A 87 7.66 6.97 8.03
C THR A 87 7.04 5.64 8.44
N LEU A 88 5.77 5.65 8.86
CA LEU A 88 5.09 4.40 9.23
C LEU A 88 4.92 3.45 8.05
N THR A 89 4.73 3.96 6.84
CA THR A 89 4.69 3.11 5.65
C THR A 89 6.03 2.40 5.43
N ASP A 90 7.13 3.13 5.51
CA ASP A 90 8.46 2.52 5.39
C ASP A 90 8.66 1.43 6.45
N TRP A 91 8.29 1.70 7.71
CA TRP A 91 8.39 0.72 8.79
C TRP A 91 7.45 -0.48 8.62
N ILE A 92 6.25 -0.28 8.06
CA ILE A 92 5.32 -1.37 7.73
C ILE A 92 5.89 -2.27 6.64
N GLN A 93 6.51 -1.68 5.62
CA GLN A 93 7.05 -2.39 4.46
C GLN A 93 8.38 -3.09 4.77
N ASN A 94 9.19 -2.46 5.61
CA ASN A 94 10.59 -2.83 5.77
C ASN A 94 10.98 -3.21 7.19
N GLY A 95 10.11 -3.02 8.19
CA GLY A 95 10.47 -3.08 9.60
C GLY A 95 11.21 -1.82 10.06
N LEU A 96 11.53 -1.75 11.34
CA LEU A 96 12.30 -0.65 11.91
C LEU A 96 13.46 -1.16 12.75
N ASP A 97 14.57 -0.45 12.71
CA ASP A 97 15.74 -0.70 13.56
C ASP A 97 15.56 0.05 14.87
N VAL A 98 15.63 -0.67 15.98
CA VAL A 98 15.51 -0.09 17.32
C VAL A 98 16.75 -0.32 18.13
N THR A 99 17.11 0.66 18.96
CA THR A 99 18.17 0.53 19.95
C THR A 99 17.56 0.66 21.35
N PHE A 100 17.76 -0.35 22.18
CA PHE A 100 17.14 -0.46 23.50
C PHE A 100 18.14 -0.92 24.55
N LYS A 101 17.80 -0.69 25.83
CA LYS A 101 18.60 -1.19 26.95
C LYS A 101 18.05 -2.55 27.40
N THR A 102 18.94 -3.53 27.53
CA THR A 102 18.60 -4.81 28.15
C THR A 102 18.36 -4.67 29.65
N ALA A 103 17.81 -5.69 30.29
CA ALA A 103 17.64 -5.73 31.75
C ALA A 103 18.98 -5.56 32.51
N GLN A 104 20.10 -5.91 31.86
CA GLN A 104 21.48 -5.75 32.39
C GLN A 104 22.07 -4.36 32.12
N GLY A 105 21.28 -3.44 31.52
CA GLY A 105 21.74 -2.08 31.17
C GLY A 105 22.59 -1.95 29.91
N THR A 106 22.84 -3.06 29.19
CA THR A 106 23.60 -3.05 27.92
C THR A 106 22.74 -2.54 26.78
N LEU A 107 23.29 -1.67 25.92
CA LEU A 107 22.64 -1.26 24.67
C LEU A 107 22.71 -2.38 23.64
N ARG A 108 21.58 -2.67 23.03
CA ARG A 108 21.44 -3.59 21.88
C ARG A 108 20.61 -2.96 20.80
N SER A 109 20.87 -3.36 19.56
CA SER A 109 20.02 -3.01 18.40
C SER A 109 19.40 -4.28 17.83
N ASP A 110 18.15 -4.14 17.37
CA ASP A 110 17.41 -5.22 16.71
C ASP A 110 16.55 -4.65 15.58
N HIS A 111 16.22 -5.50 14.63
CA HIS A 111 15.29 -5.19 13.55
C HIS A 111 13.93 -5.80 13.86
N ILE A 112 12.86 -4.97 13.87
CA ILE A 112 11.51 -5.35 14.29
C ILE A 112 10.53 -5.15 13.15
N LYS A 113 9.83 -6.23 12.78
CA LYS A 113 8.70 -6.18 11.85
C LYS A 113 7.43 -5.74 12.57
N ILE A 114 6.67 -4.85 11.94
CA ILE A 114 5.35 -4.42 12.43
C ILE A 114 4.26 -5.33 11.88
N ILE A 115 4.38 -5.69 10.60
CA ILE A 115 3.45 -6.55 9.86
C ILE A 115 4.24 -7.69 9.26
N GLU A 116 3.71 -8.91 9.33
CA GLU A 116 4.26 -10.04 8.60
C GLU A 116 3.78 -10.01 7.15
N THR A 117 4.73 -9.95 6.22
CA THR A 117 4.45 -9.83 4.78
C THR A 117 4.75 -11.12 4.00
N SER A 118 5.34 -12.13 4.66
CA SER A 118 5.60 -13.42 4.02
C SER A 118 4.28 -14.16 3.77
N PRO A 119 4.03 -14.64 2.53
CA PRO A 119 2.79 -15.35 2.19
C PRO A 119 2.49 -16.55 3.10
N ASP A 120 3.53 -17.28 3.53
CA ASP A 120 3.39 -18.48 4.35
C ASP A 120 3.05 -18.20 5.82
N HIS A 121 3.19 -16.95 6.27
CA HIS A 121 3.05 -16.54 7.66
C HIS A 121 2.08 -15.37 7.87
N ILE A 122 1.24 -15.06 6.88
CA ILE A 122 0.28 -13.95 6.94
C ILE A 122 -0.65 -14.06 8.15
N ASP A 123 -1.02 -15.26 8.56
CA ASP A 123 -1.89 -15.51 9.70
C ASP A 123 -1.25 -15.18 11.07
N ASN A 124 0.04 -14.86 11.11
CA ASN A 124 0.67 -14.27 12.30
C ASN A 124 0.20 -12.82 12.56
N ASN A 125 -0.43 -12.19 11.56
CA ASN A 125 -1.07 -10.90 11.74
C ASN A 125 -2.48 -11.05 12.34
N SER A 126 -2.89 -10.05 13.12
CA SER A 126 -4.27 -9.85 13.52
C SER A 126 -4.99 -8.99 12.48
N PHE A 127 -6.12 -9.47 11.95
CA PHE A 127 -6.97 -8.73 11.01
C PHE A 127 -8.30 -8.42 11.68
N VAL A 128 -8.60 -7.15 11.87
CA VAL A 128 -9.82 -6.69 12.53
C VAL A 128 -10.53 -5.67 11.64
N VAL A 129 -11.86 -5.75 11.61
CA VAL A 129 -12.73 -4.70 11.07
C VAL A 129 -13.60 -4.16 12.20
N ALA A 130 -13.65 -2.84 12.36
CA ALA A 130 -14.55 -2.20 13.30
C ALA A 130 -15.37 -1.14 12.59
N ASN A 131 -16.65 -1.02 12.97
CA ASN A 131 -17.50 0.06 12.51
C ASN A 131 -17.75 1.09 13.60
N GLN A 132 -18.20 2.27 13.21
CA GLN A 132 -18.53 3.39 14.10
C GLN A 132 -17.37 3.75 15.03
N TRP A 133 -16.15 3.78 14.46
CA TRP A 133 -14.91 4.02 15.19
C TRP A 133 -14.73 5.48 15.56
N THR A 134 -14.85 5.76 16.84
CA THR A 134 -14.78 7.14 17.37
C THR A 134 -13.34 7.52 17.70
N VAL A 135 -12.91 8.70 17.27
CA VAL A 135 -11.61 9.30 17.61
C VAL A 135 -11.79 10.75 18.03
N VAL A 136 -11.11 11.15 19.11
CA VAL A 136 -11.16 12.49 19.70
C VAL A 136 -9.79 13.16 19.57
N ASN A 137 -9.78 14.43 19.19
CA ASN A 137 -8.59 15.27 19.22
C ASN A 137 -8.96 16.63 19.83
N GLY A 138 -8.47 16.89 21.05
CA GLY A 138 -8.86 18.05 21.83
C GLY A 138 -10.36 18.07 22.12
N LYS A 139 -11.08 19.08 21.59
CA LYS A 139 -12.54 19.22 21.74
C LYS A 139 -13.32 18.62 20.56
N SER A 140 -12.66 18.10 19.57
CA SER A 140 -13.28 17.62 18.33
C SER A 140 -13.39 16.10 18.36
N THR A 141 -14.55 15.60 17.95
CA THR A 141 -14.84 14.16 17.83
C THR A 141 -15.20 13.83 16.37
N LYS A 142 -14.64 12.74 15.86
CA LYS A 142 -15.03 12.16 14.58
C LYS A 142 -15.30 10.67 14.74
N ARG A 143 -16.22 10.17 13.94
CA ARG A 143 -16.62 8.77 13.94
C ARG A 143 -16.59 8.26 12.49
N ALA A 144 -15.66 7.37 12.22
CA ALA A 144 -15.53 6.72 10.92
C ALA A 144 -16.53 5.56 10.80
N ASP A 145 -17.12 5.37 9.62
CA ASP A 145 -18.10 4.32 9.39
C ASP A 145 -17.46 2.95 9.57
N ILE A 146 -16.38 2.65 8.83
CA ILE A 146 -15.64 1.39 8.96
C ILE A 146 -14.13 1.68 8.97
N VAL A 147 -13.42 1.01 9.86
CA VAL A 147 -11.95 1.02 9.93
C VAL A 147 -11.43 -0.42 9.88
N VAL A 148 -10.46 -0.67 9.03
CA VAL A 148 -9.78 -1.96 8.90
C VAL A 148 -8.41 -1.87 9.56
N PHE A 149 -8.16 -2.78 10.48
CA PHE A 149 -6.93 -2.84 11.26
C PHE A 149 -6.10 -4.06 10.90
N ILE A 150 -4.78 -3.86 10.87
CA ILE A 150 -3.80 -4.95 10.90
C ILE A 150 -2.94 -4.73 12.13
N ASN A 151 -2.83 -5.75 12.96
CA ASN A 151 -2.08 -5.72 14.22
C ASN A 151 -2.49 -4.56 15.14
N GLY A 152 -3.76 -4.14 15.07
CA GLY A 152 -4.29 -3.03 15.86
C GLY A 152 -3.99 -1.63 15.31
N LEU A 153 -3.27 -1.49 14.20
CA LEU A 153 -3.04 -0.22 13.50
C LEU A 153 -4.16 0.02 12.49
N PRO A 154 -4.74 1.24 12.40
CA PRO A 154 -5.76 1.60 11.41
C PRO A 154 -5.11 1.72 10.02
N ILE A 155 -5.28 0.69 9.19
CA ILE A 155 -4.64 0.59 7.87
C ILE A 155 -5.53 1.10 6.75
N SER A 156 -6.86 0.97 6.89
CA SER A 156 -7.80 1.53 5.93
C SER A 156 -8.99 2.16 6.64
N VAL A 157 -9.42 3.32 6.15
CA VAL A 157 -10.64 4.00 6.58
C VAL A 157 -11.61 4.04 5.42
N ILE A 158 -12.83 3.61 5.67
CA ILE A 158 -13.91 3.50 4.68
C ILE A 158 -15.02 4.44 5.09
N GLU A 159 -15.37 5.35 4.19
CA GLU A 159 -16.47 6.30 4.34
C GLU A 159 -17.60 5.90 3.42
N LEU A 160 -18.78 5.76 3.98
CA LEU A 160 -19.99 5.34 3.27
C LEU A 160 -20.94 6.50 3.04
N LYS A 161 -21.70 6.41 1.98
CA LYS A 161 -22.82 7.31 1.69
C LYS A 161 -24.07 6.51 1.35
N SER A 162 -25.20 7.11 1.62
CA SER A 162 -26.49 6.46 1.39
C SER A 162 -26.70 6.14 -0.09
N PRO A 163 -27.00 4.90 -0.45
CA PRO A 163 -27.27 4.50 -1.83
C PRO A 163 -28.61 5.04 -2.38
N SER A 164 -29.41 5.68 -1.56
CA SER A 164 -30.75 6.16 -1.94
C SER A 164 -30.77 7.53 -2.62
N ARG A 165 -29.62 8.16 -2.85
CA ARG A 165 -29.52 9.46 -3.52
C ARG A 165 -29.30 9.29 -5.03
N GLU A 166 -29.98 10.10 -5.84
CA GLU A 166 -29.88 10.06 -7.31
C GLU A 166 -28.55 10.56 -7.88
N VAL A 167 -27.68 11.12 -7.05
CA VAL A 167 -26.37 11.67 -7.45
C VAL A 167 -25.28 10.96 -6.66
N THR A 168 -24.25 10.50 -7.36
CA THR A 168 -23.04 9.91 -6.73
C THR A 168 -22.42 10.87 -5.74
N ASN A 169 -22.20 10.40 -4.51
CA ASN A 169 -21.70 11.21 -3.39
C ASN A 169 -20.20 11.04 -3.12
N SER A 170 -19.45 10.58 -4.11
CA SER A 170 -17.99 10.39 -4.02
C SER A 170 -17.27 11.67 -3.61
N GLU A 171 -17.70 12.83 -4.11
CA GLU A 171 -17.11 14.12 -3.75
C GLU A 171 -17.37 14.46 -2.27
N GLU A 172 -18.59 14.25 -1.78
CA GLU A 172 -18.95 14.48 -0.37
C GLU A 172 -18.18 13.55 0.56
N ALA A 173 -18.10 12.25 0.23
CA ALA A 173 -17.31 11.28 0.99
C ALA A 173 -15.83 11.65 1.02
N HIS A 174 -15.27 12.05 -0.12
CA HIS A 174 -13.87 12.50 -0.18
C HIS A 174 -13.65 13.77 0.67
N GLN A 175 -14.52 14.77 0.58
CA GLN A 175 -14.44 15.98 1.41
C GLN A 175 -14.55 15.65 2.90
N GLN A 176 -15.38 14.68 3.27
CA GLN A 176 -15.51 14.23 4.65
C GLN A 176 -14.22 13.59 5.15
N LEU A 177 -13.59 12.71 4.39
CA LEU A 177 -12.28 12.13 4.73
C LEU A 177 -11.19 13.21 4.84
N GLN A 178 -11.16 14.20 3.93
CA GLN A 178 -10.24 15.34 4.03
C GLN A 178 -10.44 16.14 5.32
N ASN A 179 -11.71 16.35 5.71
CA ASN A 179 -12.04 17.02 6.96
C ASN A 179 -11.61 16.19 8.18
N TYR A 180 -11.77 14.86 8.14
CA TYR A 180 -11.33 13.97 9.21
C TYR A 180 -9.82 13.99 9.37
N MET A 181 -9.07 13.91 8.28
CA MET A 181 -7.60 14.00 8.29
C MET A 181 -7.08 15.29 8.92
N ARG A 182 -7.80 16.39 8.74
CA ARG A 182 -7.46 17.69 9.35
C ARG A 182 -7.79 17.74 10.86
N ILE A 183 -8.89 17.08 11.28
CA ILE A 183 -9.40 17.19 12.65
C ILE A 183 -8.83 16.11 13.56
N VAL A 184 -8.77 14.87 13.08
CA VAL A 184 -8.29 13.69 13.82
C VAL A 184 -7.17 12.97 13.02
N PRO A 185 -6.03 13.65 12.75
CA PRO A 185 -4.97 13.11 11.91
C PRO A 185 -4.42 11.77 12.42
N GLN A 186 -4.47 11.52 13.72
CA GLN A 186 -4.00 10.28 14.32
C GLN A 186 -4.71 9.03 13.77
N LEU A 187 -5.96 9.12 13.32
CA LEU A 187 -6.66 8.00 12.66
C LEU A 187 -5.99 7.59 11.33
N PHE A 188 -5.33 8.54 10.69
CA PHE A 188 -4.78 8.36 9.33
C PHE A 188 -3.27 8.17 9.31
N THR A 189 -2.60 8.23 10.47
CA THR A 189 -1.13 8.17 10.55
C THR A 189 -0.57 6.84 10.04
N ALA A 190 -1.23 5.71 10.30
CA ALA A 190 -0.85 4.40 9.77
C ALA A 190 -1.63 4.01 8.49
N CYS A 191 -2.59 4.85 8.06
CA CYS A 191 -3.53 4.52 7.00
C CYS A 191 -2.83 4.44 5.63
N GLN A 192 -3.04 3.33 4.93
CA GLN A 192 -2.48 3.07 3.61
C GLN A 192 -3.51 3.30 2.50
N MET A 193 -4.80 3.11 2.82
CA MET A 193 -5.90 3.19 1.87
C MET A 193 -7.08 3.96 2.47
N LEU A 194 -7.67 4.83 1.68
CA LEU A 194 -8.94 5.49 1.95
C LEU A 194 -9.96 4.99 0.95
N VAL A 195 -11.09 4.50 1.41
CA VAL A 195 -12.18 4.02 0.56
C VAL A 195 -13.37 4.93 0.71
N ILE A 196 -13.97 5.28 -0.41
CA ILE A 196 -15.24 5.99 -0.50
C ILE A 196 -16.24 5.09 -1.25
N SER A 197 -17.46 5.00 -0.75
CA SER A 197 -18.46 4.15 -1.38
C SER A 197 -19.89 4.62 -1.14
N ASP A 198 -20.72 4.55 -2.18
CA ASP A 198 -22.17 4.73 -2.10
C ASP A 198 -22.94 3.53 -2.69
N MET A 199 -22.30 2.34 -2.73
CA MET A 199 -22.77 1.10 -3.32
C MET A 199 -22.65 1.06 -4.85
N ALA A 200 -22.98 2.13 -5.56
CA ALA A 200 -22.90 2.21 -7.02
C ALA A 200 -21.49 2.58 -7.49
N ASP A 201 -20.79 3.40 -6.71
CA ASP A 201 -19.43 3.87 -6.99
C ASP A 201 -18.55 3.60 -5.77
N THR A 202 -17.61 2.68 -5.89
CA THR A 202 -16.67 2.32 -4.84
C THR A 202 -15.25 2.52 -5.33
N ARG A 203 -14.49 3.40 -4.64
CA ARG A 203 -13.14 3.78 -5.05
C ARG A 203 -12.18 3.80 -3.88
N VAL A 204 -10.90 3.56 -4.19
CA VAL A 204 -9.80 3.61 -3.24
C VAL A 204 -8.77 4.66 -3.65
N GLY A 205 -8.26 5.38 -2.67
CA GLY A 205 -7.17 6.33 -2.82
C GLY A 205 -6.23 6.30 -1.62
N THR A 206 -5.36 7.29 -1.52
CA THR A 206 -4.42 7.47 -0.41
C THR A 206 -4.67 8.80 0.29
N ILE A 207 -4.02 9.02 1.44
CA ILE A 207 -4.15 10.26 2.20
C ILE A 207 -3.75 11.54 1.43
N THR A 208 -2.98 11.41 0.35
CA THR A 208 -2.55 12.54 -0.48
C THR A 208 -3.25 12.58 -1.83
N ALA A 209 -4.11 11.61 -2.13
CA ALA A 209 -4.75 11.50 -3.43
C ALA A 209 -5.91 12.51 -3.56
N PRO A 210 -5.95 13.35 -4.60
CA PRO A 210 -7.15 14.08 -4.97
C PRO A 210 -8.19 13.10 -5.54
N LEU A 211 -9.45 13.51 -5.59
CA LEU A 211 -10.57 12.62 -5.96
C LEU A 211 -10.41 11.95 -7.34
N ASP A 212 -9.85 12.68 -8.32
CA ASP A 212 -9.58 12.15 -9.67
C ASP A 212 -8.52 11.04 -9.70
N ARG A 213 -7.84 10.80 -8.58
CA ARG A 213 -6.87 9.71 -8.39
C ARG A 213 -7.43 8.56 -7.58
N TYR A 214 -8.66 8.65 -7.08
CA TYR A 214 -9.36 7.51 -6.53
C TYR A 214 -9.81 6.60 -7.65
N MET A 215 -9.56 5.30 -7.50
CA MET A 215 -9.78 4.31 -8.55
C MET A 215 -10.68 3.17 -8.08
N GLU A 216 -11.46 2.66 -8.99
CA GLU A 216 -12.22 1.42 -8.80
C GLU A 216 -11.30 0.20 -8.80
N TRP A 217 -11.81 -0.93 -8.29
CA TRP A 217 -11.16 -2.22 -8.39
C TRP A 217 -12.11 -3.23 -9.02
N LYS A 218 -11.87 -3.58 -10.30
CA LYS A 218 -12.86 -4.23 -11.18
C LYS A 218 -12.71 -5.74 -11.34
N THR A 219 -11.85 -6.38 -10.57
CA THR A 219 -11.60 -7.82 -10.71
C THR A 219 -11.04 -8.41 -9.43
N THR A 220 -11.37 -9.65 -9.16
CA THR A 220 -10.83 -10.41 -8.02
C THR A 220 -9.60 -11.26 -8.36
N ASP A 221 -9.36 -11.53 -9.65
CA ASP A 221 -8.31 -12.45 -10.12
C ASP A 221 -7.46 -11.92 -11.28
N GLY A 222 -7.81 -10.72 -11.81
CA GLY A 222 -7.14 -10.13 -12.96
C GLY A 222 -7.66 -10.63 -14.31
N SER A 223 -8.71 -11.44 -14.33
CA SER A 223 -9.39 -11.83 -15.55
C SER A 223 -10.23 -10.66 -16.09
N TYR A 224 -10.38 -10.61 -17.43
CA TYR A 224 -11.26 -9.65 -18.07
C TYR A 224 -12.70 -10.17 -17.99
N GLU A 225 -13.36 -9.91 -16.87
CA GLU A 225 -14.80 -9.96 -16.88
C GLU A 225 -15.33 -8.60 -17.34
N SER A 226 -16.11 -8.61 -18.41
CA SER A 226 -16.72 -7.44 -19.03
C SER A 226 -17.90 -6.88 -18.20
N THR A 227 -17.76 -6.76 -16.90
CA THR A 227 -18.73 -6.04 -16.10
C THR A 227 -18.49 -4.54 -16.27
N ALA A 228 -19.41 -3.87 -16.96
CA ALA A 228 -19.40 -2.42 -17.16
C ALA A 228 -19.42 -1.66 -15.82
N PHE A 229 -19.76 -2.35 -14.73
CA PHE A 229 -19.81 -1.83 -13.36
C PHE A 229 -19.06 -2.78 -12.43
N ALA A 230 -18.10 -2.26 -11.68
CA ALA A 230 -17.56 -2.96 -10.52
C ALA A 230 -18.63 -2.89 -9.42
N ASP A 231 -19.16 -4.04 -9.03
CA ASP A 231 -19.96 -4.11 -7.82
C ASP A 231 -19.07 -3.97 -6.58
N PHE A 232 -19.65 -3.57 -5.46
CA PHE A 232 -18.91 -3.38 -4.22
C PHE A 232 -18.30 -4.70 -3.71
N GLU A 233 -18.94 -5.85 -3.97
CA GLU A 233 -18.41 -7.16 -3.57
C GLU A 233 -17.12 -7.47 -4.31
N THR A 234 -17.06 -7.24 -5.62
CA THR A 234 -15.85 -7.36 -6.42
C THR A 234 -14.73 -6.43 -5.91
N PHE A 235 -15.10 -5.20 -5.55
CA PHE A 235 -14.14 -4.24 -5.00
C PHE A 235 -13.53 -4.73 -3.68
N PHE A 236 -14.38 -5.08 -2.69
CA PHE A 236 -13.88 -5.50 -1.37
C PHE A 236 -13.15 -6.85 -1.43
N ASN A 237 -13.68 -7.84 -2.12
CA ASN A 237 -12.99 -9.12 -2.33
C ASN A 237 -11.73 -8.96 -3.19
N GLY A 238 -11.71 -7.97 -4.08
CA GLY A 238 -10.56 -7.66 -4.92
C GLY A 238 -9.38 -7.07 -4.16
N ILE A 239 -9.60 -6.31 -3.10
CA ILE A 239 -8.55 -5.63 -2.32
C ILE A 239 -8.27 -6.33 -1.00
N PHE A 240 -9.32 -6.65 -0.21
CA PHE A 240 -9.19 -6.95 1.22
C PHE A 240 -9.05 -8.44 1.56
N VAL A 241 -9.01 -9.35 0.59
CA VAL A 241 -8.55 -10.72 0.86
C VAL A 241 -7.15 -10.64 1.45
N LYS A 242 -6.93 -11.22 2.64
CA LYS A 242 -5.77 -10.99 3.52
C LYS A 242 -4.42 -10.98 2.80
N HIS A 243 -4.13 -12.01 2.00
CA HIS A 243 -2.85 -12.11 1.29
C HIS A 243 -2.65 -10.97 0.27
N ARG A 244 -3.71 -10.56 -0.44
CA ARG A 244 -3.64 -9.46 -1.41
C ARG A 244 -3.55 -8.11 -0.71
N PHE A 245 -4.30 -7.92 0.36
CA PHE A 245 -4.26 -6.69 1.14
C PHE A 245 -2.85 -6.42 1.68
N ILE A 246 -2.21 -7.46 2.26
CA ILE A 246 -0.80 -7.37 2.69
C ILE A 246 0.13 -7.10 1.51
N ASP A 247 -0.03 -7.81 0.41
CA ASP A 247 0.81 -7.68 -0.79
C ASP A 247 0.73 -6.24 -1.38
N ILE A 248 -0.49 -5.66 -1.41
CA ILE A 248 -0.69 -4.29 -1.88
C ILE A 248 0.01 -3.28 -0.95
N ILE A 249 -0.12 -3.44 0.35
CA ILE A 249 0.50 -2.55 1.34
C ILE A 249 2.02 -2.65 1.27
N ALA A 250 2.55 -3.88 1.20
CA ALA A 250 3.97 -4.14 1.23
C ALA A 250 4.69 -3.72 -0.06
N ASP A 251 4.09 -4.01 -1.22
CA ASP A 251 4.81 -4.00 -2.49
C ASP A 251 4.14 -3.16 -3.60
N PHE A 252 2.92 -2.67 -3.40
CA PHE A 252 2.16 -1.93 -4.42
C PHE A 252 1.66 -0.56 -3.92
N THR A 253 2.27 -0.08 -2.85
CA THR A 253 2.08 1.26 -2.32
C THR A 253 3.45 1.93 -2.19
N LEU A 254 3.62 3.11 -2.76
CA LEU A 254 4.90 3.83 -2.74
C LEU A 254 4.73 5.31 -2.40
N THR A 255 5.83 5.95 -2.06
CA THR A 255 5.94 7.40 -1.95
C THR A 255 6.75 7.92 -3.14
N MET A 256 6.25 8.95 -3.80
CA MET A 256 6.87 9.58 -4.96
C MET A 256 7.08 11.07 -4.73
N GLY A 257 8.18 11.60 -5.24
CA GLY A 257 8.50 13.03 -5.21
C GLY A 257 9.55 13.40 -4.17
N VAL A 258 10.23 14.53 -4.41
CA VAL A 258 11.29 15.07 -3.54
C VAL A 258 10.71 16.10 -2.57
N ASP A 259 10.12 17.17 -3.09
CA ASP A 259 9.62 18.30 -2.28
C ASP A 259 8.18 18.10 -1.81
N LYS A 260 7.32 17.62 -2.71
CA LYS A 260 5.93 17.27 -2.41
C LYS A 260 5.75 15.78 -2.55
N LYS A 261 5.88 15.07 -1.44
CA LYS A 261 5.72 13.62 -1.41
C LYS A 261 4.25 13.24 -1.59
N ALA A 262 3.97 12.47 -2.63
CA ALA A 262 2.67 11.88 -2.90
C ALA A 262 2.69 10.39 -2.59
N ARG A 263 1.64 9.92 -1.91
CA ARG A 263 1.40 8.50 -1.68
C ARG A 263 0.68 7.92 -2.91
N ILE A 264 1.23 6.90 -3.50
CA ILE A 264 0.70 6.26 -4.70
C ILE A 264 0.32 4.82 -4.37
N LEU A 265 -0.88 4.45 -4.76
CA LEU A 265 -1.40 3.08 -4.71
C LEU A 265 -1.50 2.54 -6.14
N ALA A 266 -1.08 1.30 -6.38
CA ALA A 266 -1.24 0.66 -7.68
C ALA A 266 -2.73 0.39 -7.98
N GLY A 267 -3.15 0.64 -9.20
CA GLY A 267 -4.46 0.20 -9.69
C GLY A 267 -4.49 -1.32 -9.90
N TYR A 268 -5.70 -1.90 -9.93
CA TYR A 268 -5.87 -3.35 -10.12
C TYR A 268 -5.16 -3.87 -11.38
N HIS A 269 -5.24 -3.13 -12.48
CA HIS A 269 -4.58 -3.48 -13.74
C HIS A 269 -3.05 -3.49 -13.63
N GLN A 270 -2.47 -2.59 -12.81
CA GLN A 270 -1.04 -2.57 -12.52
C GLN A 270 -0.64 -3.74 -11.62
N TYR A 271 -1.40 -3.97 -10.56
CA TYR A 271 -1.18 -5.06 -9.62
C TYR A 271 -1.13 -6.42 -10.34
N PHE A 272 -2.22 -6.78 -11.02
CA PHE A 272 -2.30 -8.09 -11.68
C PHE A 272 -1.30 -8.26 -12.83
N ALA A 273 -1.06 -7.20 -13.61
CA ALA A 273 -0.09 -7.27 -14.69
C ALA A 273 1.34 -7.44 -14.17
N VAL A 274 1.73 -6.75 -13.09
CA VAL A 274 3.06 -6.91 -12.47
C VAL A 274 3.22 -8.29 -11.85
N LYS A 275 2.21 -8.81 -11.15
CA LYS A 275 2.23 -10.19 -10.61
C LYS A 275 2.41 -11.21 -11.73
N LYS A 276 1.68 -11.07 -12.84
CA LYS A 276 1.82 -11.95 -14.01
C LYS A 276 3.20 -11.81 -14.66
N ALA A 277 3.72 -10.60 -14.79
CA ALA A 277 5.06 -10.37 -15.34
C ALA A 277 6.15 -11.03 -14.47
N LEU A 278 6.03 -10.94 -13.14
CA LEU A 278 6.95 -11.60 -12.21
C LEU A 278 6.91 -13.13 -12.38
N GLU A 279 5.72 -13.71 -12.49
CA GLU A 279 5.56 -15.15 -12.71
C GLU A 279 6.17 -15.58 -14.07
N CYS A 280 5.91 -14.84 -15.15
CA CYS A 280 6.52 -15.08 -16.44
C CYS A 280 8.05 -14.99 -16.39
N THR A 281 8.60 -14.06 -15.58
CA THR A 281 10.05 -13.95 -15.37
C THR A 281 10.62 -15.19 -14.70
N LYS A 282 10.00 -15.68 -13.64
CA LYS A 282 10.41 -16.92 -12.96
C LYS A 282 10.42 -18.11 -13.92
N GLN A 283 9.38 -18.22 -14.74
CA GLN A 283 9.27 -19.27 -15.76
C GLN A 283 10.34 -19.13 -16.84
N ALA A 284 10.61 -17.91 -17.33
CA ALA A 284 11.65 -17.66 -18.34
C ALA A 284 13.06 -18.01 -17.82
N LEU A 285 13.33 -17.74 -16.54
CA LEU A 285 14.58 -18.14 -15.90
C LEU A 285 14.73 -19.66 -15.83
N GLN A 286 13.65 -20.41 -15.60
CA GLN A 286 13.65 -21.87 -15.62
C GLN A 286 13.86 -22.42 -17.02
N ARG A 287 13.18 -21.86 -18.04
CA ARG A 287 13.31 -22.26 -19.44
C ARG A 287 14.64 -21.84 -20.05
N LYS A 288 15.29 -20.79 -19.51
CA LYS A 288 16.54 -20.20 -20.03
C LYS A 288 16.43 -19.67 -21.46
N ASP A 289 15.22 -19.26 -21.88
CA ASP A 289 14.96 -18.73 -23.23
C ASP A 289 15.12 -17.21 -23.33
N GLY A 290 15.30 -16.52 -22.19
CA GLY A 290 15.46 -15.08 -22.12
C GLY A 290 14.21 -14.27 -22.51
N LYS A 291 13.06 -14.92 -22.69
CA LYS A 291 11.82 -14.30 -23.18
C LYS A 291 10.75 -14.30 -22.09
N ILE A 292 10.47 -13.12 -21.53
CA ILE A 292 9.48 -12.94 -20.46
C ILE A 292 8.08 -12.75 -21.04
N GLY A 293 7.94 -11.97 -22.11
CA GLY A 293 6.67 -11.66 -22.74
C GLY A 293 6.54 -10.19 -23.14
N VAL A 294 5.32 -9.77 -23.43
CA VAL A 294 4.96 -8.39 -23.78
C VAL A 294 3.95 -7.86 -22.76
N PHE A 295 4.24 -6.69 -22.22
CA PHE A 295 3.35 -5.95 -21.34
C PHE A 295 2.68 -4.83 -22.14
N TRP A 296 1.38 -4.94 -22.37
CA TRP A 296 0.62 -3.95 -23.10
C TRP A 296 -0.49 -3.34 -22.24
N HIS A 297 -0.52 -2.03 -22.14
CA HIS A 297 -1.56 -1.24 -21.51
C HIS A 297 -1.88 -0.02 -22.37
N THR A 298 -3.09 0.52 -22.27
CA THR A 298 -3.50 1.75 -22.93
C THR A 298 -2.62 2.94 -22.56
N GLN A 299 -2.57 3.95 -23.41
CA GLN A 299 -1.87 5.20 -23.10
C GLN A 299 -2.54 5.86 -21.87
N GLY A 300 -1.73 6.43 -20.98
CA GLY A 300 -2.24 7.07 -19.75
C GLY A 300 -2.52 6.11 -18.57
N SER A 301 -2.41 4.79 -18.73
CA SER A 301 -2.67 3.80 -17.66
C SER A 301 -1.57 3.68 -16.60
N GLY A 302 -0.57 4.55 -16.60
CA GLY A 302 0.52 4.51 -15.61
C GLY A 302 1.58 3.44 -15.86
N LYS A 303 1.89 3.10 -17.13
CA LYS A 303 2.91 2.11 -17.49
C LYS A 303 4.27 2.32 -16.80
N SER A 304 4.73 3.57 -16.68
CA SER A 304 5.99 3.89 -16.00
C SER A 304 5.98 3.48 -14.53
N LEU A 305 4.86 3.67 -13.83
CA LEU A 305 4.68 3.20 -12.45
C LEU A 305 4.59 1.67 -12.37
N SER A 306 3.92 1.02 -13.35
CA SER A 306 3.92 -0.44 -13.44
C SER A 306 5.35 -0.99 -13.59
N MET A 307 6.21 -0.31 -14.36
CA MET A 307 7.63 -0.68 -14.47
C MET A 307 8.39 -0.49 -13.15
N VAL A 308 8.09 0.57 -12.39
CA VAL A 308 8.66 0.78 -11.05
C VAL A 308 8.24 -0.32 -10.08
N PHE A 309 6.95 -0.68 -10.03
CA PHE A 309 6.46 -1.79 -9.20
C PHE A 309 7.11 -3.12 -9.62
N TYR A 310 7.21 -3.37 -10.92
CA TYR A 310 7.86 -4.57 -11.44
C TYR A 310 9.35 -4.61 -11.09
N ALA A 311 10.07 -3.50 -11.25
CA ALA A 311 11.47 -3.39 -10.89
C ALA A 311 11.68 -3.68 -9.38
N HIS A 312 10.84 -3.11 -8.51
CA HIS A 312 10.87 -3.41 -7.09
C HIS A 312 10.70 -4.91 -6.80
N GLN A 313 9.70 -5.54 -7.42
CA GLN A 313 9.45 -6.98 -7.29
C GLN A 313 10.63 -7.83 -7.77
N LEU A 314 11.27 -7.45 -8.89
CA LEU A 314 12.44 -8.15 -9.40
C LEU A 314 13.62 -8.04 -8.42
N LEU A 315 13.91 -6.85 -7.92
CA LEU A 315 15.02 -6.61 -6.99
C LEU A 315 14.81 -7.34 -5.66
N LYS A 316 13.57 -7.41 -5.18
CA LYS A 316 13.19 -8.13 -3.96
C LYS A 316 13.30 -9.65 -4.11
N ASN A 317 12.90 -10.20 -5.26
CA ASN A 317 12.81 -11.65 -5.47
C ASN A 317 14.03 -12.26 -6.17
N LEU A 318 14.86 -11.45 -6.85
CA LEU A 318 16.03 -11.91 -7.61
C LEU A 318 17.28 -11.22 -7.06
N LEU A 319 17.93 -11.84 -6.10
CA LEU A 319 19.00 -11.28 -5.24
C LEU A 319 20.25 -10.73 -5.95
N SER A 320 20.38 -10.83 -7.27
CA SER A 320 21.53 -10.32 -8.04
C SER A 320 21.16 -9.72 -9.38
N ALA A 321 19.89 -9.37 -9.59
CA ALA A 321 19.43 -8.83 -10.86
C ALA A 321 19.95 -7.40 -11.09
N THR A 322 20.50 -7.14 -12.28
CA THR A 322 20.69 -5.80 -12.82
C THR A 322 19.61 -5.54 -13.85
N LEU A 323 18.88 -4.45 -13.72
CA LEU A 323 17.79 -4.08 -14.62
C LEU A 323 18.29 -3.06 -15.62
N LEU A 324 18.23 -3.41 -16.90
CA LEU A 324 18.51 -2.49 -17.99
C LEU A 324 17.18 -2.06 -18.62
N VAL A 325 16.90 -0.76 -18.52
CA VAL A 325 15.72 -0.14 -19.10
C VAL A 325 16.09 0.57 -20.39
N LEU A 326 15.69 -0.02 -21.51
CA LEU A 326 16.00 0.47 -22.84
C LEU A 326 14.79 1.17 -23.44
N THR A 327 14.97 2.40 -23.94
CA THR A 327 13.95 3.16 -24.67
C THR A 327 14.42 3.49 -26.07
N ASP A 328 13.49 3.66 -27.00
CA ASP A 328 13.78 4.02 -28.39
C ASP A 328 14.07 5.53 -28.57
N ARG A 329 13.59 6.38 -27.65
CA ARG A 329 13.69 7.85 -27.75
C ARG A 329 14.28 8.45 -26.49
N LEU A 330 15.01 9.55 -26.66
CA LEU A 330 15.67 10.29 -25.57
C LEU A 330 14.66 10.89 -24.58
N ASP A 331 13.59 11.52 -25.09
CA ASP A 331 12.56 12.13 -24.27
C ASP A 331 11.81 11.10 -23.40
N LEU A 332 11.56 9.93 -23.93
CA LEU A 332 10.99 8.81 -23.17
C LEU A 332 11.97 8.29 -22.10
N ASN A 333 13.26 8.22 -22.45
CA ASN A 333 14.29 7.84 -21.48
C ASN A 333 14.34 8.81 -20.32
N ASP A 334 14.30 10.11 -20.59
CA ASP A 334 14.32 11.16 -19.56
C ASP A 334 13.10 11.12 -18.67
N GLN A 335 11.91 10.96 -19.25
CA GLN A 335 10.66 10.81 -18.51
C GLN A 335 10.68 9.57 -17.61
N LEU A 336 11.11 8.43 -18.15
CA LEU A 336 11.14 7.17 -17.42
C LEU A 336 12.19 7.20 -16.31
N HIS A 337 13.41 7.70 -16.62
CA HIS A 337 14.46 7.90 -15.63
C HIS A 337 13.98 8.80 -14.48
N SER A 338 13.32 9.92 -14.79
CA SER A 338 12.77 10.84 -13.79
C SER A 338 11.71 10.16 -12.90
N THR A 339 10.86 9.31 -13.48
CA THR A 339 9.87 8.52 -12.72
C THR A 339 10.57 7.55 -11.76
N PHE A 340 11.57 6.81 -12.22
CA PHE A 340 12.34 5.90 -11.37
C PHE A 340 13.12 6.65 -10.27
N ALA A 341 13.72 7.79 -10.62
CA ALA A 341 14.44 8.64 -9.67
C ALA A 341 13.51 9.20 -8.57
N ALA A 342 12.30 9.61 -8.93
CA ALA A 342 11.30 10.05 -7.96
C ALA A 342 10.80 8.95 -7.01
N CYS A 343 11.04 7.67 -7.36
CA CYS A 343 10.71 6.50 -6.55
C CYS A 343 11.95 5.83 -5.91
N SER A 344 13.09 6.54 -5.82
CA SER A 344 14.36 5.96 -5.33
C SER A 344 14.27 5.39 -3.92
N ASP A 345 13.50 6.01 -3.03
CA ASP A 345 13.28 5.54 -1.65
C ASP A 345 12.57 4.17 -1.66
N TYR A 346 11.54 4.03 -2.46
CA TYR A 346 10.81 2.76 -2.64
C TYR A 346 11.68 1.68 -3.29
N LEU A 347 12.48 2.03 -4.29
CA LEU A 347 13.40 1.12 -4.97
C LEU A 347 14.67 0.82 -4.16
N ARG A 348 14.91 1.57 -3.08
CA ARG A 348 16.12 1.53 -2.25
C ARG A 348 17.42 1.70 -3.02
N GLN A 349 17.35 2.35 -4.16
CA GLN A 349 18.49 2.68 -4.98
C GLN A 349 18.17 3.80 -5.97
N LYS A 350 19.21 4.53 -6.37
CA LYS A 350 19.11 5.55 -7.39
C LYS A 350 19.34 4.91 -8.77
N PRO A 351 18.43 5.09 -9.75
CA PRO A 351 18.68 4.68 -11.11
C PRO A 351 19.85 5.49 -11.69
N VAL A 352 20.60 4.88 -12.58
CA VAL A 352 21.70 5.53 -13.28
C VAL A 352 21.34 5.64 -14.76
N LYS A 353 21.54 6.81 -15.34
CA LYS A 353 21.32 7.03 -16.77
C LYS A 353 22.66 6.89 -17.50
N ALA A 354 22.74 5.96 -18.48
CA ALA A 354 23.88 5.86 -19.36
C ALA A 354 23.81 6.98 -20.42
N THR A 355 24.92 7.65 -20.66
CA THR A 355 25.03 8.76 -21.62
C THR A 355 25.29 8.29 -23.05
N ASP A 356 25.99 7.16 -23.19
CA ASP A 356 26.39 6.54 -24.44
C ASP A 356 26.70 5.06 -24.24
N GLY A 357 27.12 4.37 -25.31
CA GLY A 357 27.43 2.94 -25.28
C GLY A 357 28.66 2.59 -24.45
N GLU A 358 29.69 3.43 -24.45
CA GLU A 358 30.91 3.23 -23.66
C GLU A 358 30.61 3.35 -22.18
N HIS A 359 29.88 4.40 -21.77
CA HIS A 359 29.43 4.57 -20.41
C HIS A 359 28.51 3.42 -19.94
N LEU A 360 27.61 2.93 -20.80
CA LEU A 360 26.80 1.75 -20.49
C LEU A 360 27.68 0.52 -20.21
N TYR A 361 28.68 0.29 -21.05
CA TYR A 361 29.61 -0.83 -20.89
C TYR A 361 30.35 -0.73 -19.55
N GLU A 362 30.89 0.45 -19.22
CA GLU A 362 31.52 0.68 -17.92
C GLU A 362 30.58 0.44 -16.72
N LEU A 363 29.32 0.88 -16.83
CA LEU A 363 28.34 0.68 -15.77
C LEU A 363 28.01 -0.80 -15.56
N LEU A 364 27.96 -1.58 -16.63
CA LEU A 364 27.73 -3.03 -16.56
C LEU A 364 28.94 -3.78 -16.02
N GLU A 365 30.15 -3.42 -16.45
CA GLU A 365 31.39 -4.07 -16.05
C GLU A 365 31.72 -3.81 -14.56
N LYS A 366 31.57 -2.56 -14.10
CA LYS A 366 31.85 -2.16 -12.71
C LYS A 366 30.82 -2.65 -11.70
N ARG A 367 29.61 -3.05 -12.13
CA ARG A 367 28.55 -3.52 -11.23
C ARG A 367 28.64 -5.01 -10.95
N LYS A 368 28.93 -5.33 -9.71
CA LYS A 368 28.96 -6.72 -9.23
C LYS A 368 27.58 -7.30 -8.94
N SER A 369 26.57 -6.48 -8.63
CA SER A 369 25.17 -6.88 -8.41
C SER A 369 24.27 -5.67 -8.18
N HIS A 370 22.97 -5.85 -8.39
CA HIS A 370 21.88 -4.90 -8.11
C HIS A 370 22.04 -3.52 -8.73
N GLY A 371 21.19 -3.17 -9.65
CA GLY A 371 21.17 -1.84 -10.20
C GLY A 371 20.07 -1.62 -11.21
N ILE A 372 19.67 -0.37 -11.36
CA ILE A 372 18.77 0.06 -12.44
C ILE A 372 19.54 1.02 -13.32
N ILE A 373 19.71 0.66 -14.58
CA ILE A 373 20.37 1.47 -15.60
C ILE A 373 19.36 1.79 -16.68
N SER A 374 19.18 3.08 -17.00
CA SER A 374 18.37 3.52 -18.13
C SER A 374 19.25 4.01 -19.27
N VAL A 375 18.89 3.67 -20.50
CA VAL A 375 19.60 4.08 -21.71
C VAL A 375 18.65 4.22 -22.88
N SER A 376 18.91 5.17 -23.77
CA SER A 376 18.20 5.29 -25.04
C SER A 376 18.91 4.52 -26.13
N TYR A 377 18.12 3.86 -27.01
CA TYR A 377 18.65 3.13 -28.18
C TYR A 377 19.47 4.04 -29.10
N THR A 378 19.10 5.32 -29.23
CA THR A 378 19.87 6.32 -29.98
C THR A 378 21.30 6.53 -29.48
N HIS A 379 21.57 6.22 -28.20
CA HIS A 379 22.93 6.25 -27.65
C HIS A 379 23.72 4.96 -27.87
N LEU A 380 23.05 3.89 -28.30
CA LEU A 380 23.68 2.57 -28.55
C LEU A 380 24.04 2.34 -30.01
N THR A 381 23.57 3.19 -30.93
CA THR A 381 24.00 3.09 -32.35
C THR A 381 25.47 3.41 -32.40
N LEU A 382 26.28 2.37 -32.66
CA LEU A 382 27.66 2.52 -33.04
C LEU A 382 27.75 3.44 -34.27
N PRO A 383 28.78 4.31 -34.37
CA PRO A 383 29.04 4.98 -35.63
C PRO A 383 29.19 3.91 -36.69
N THR A 384 28.31 3.94 -37.69
CA THR A 384 28.49 3.15 -38.90
C THR A 384 29.86 3.54 -39.46
N SER A 385 30.81 2.61 -39.39
CA SER A 385 32.05 2.76 -40.12
C SER A 385 31.71 2.87 -41.61
N ASP A 386 31.94 4.05 -42.16
CA ASP A 386 31.95 4.25 -43.64
C ASP A 386 32.91 3.29 -44.34
#